data_bfa4a3d17bbf5012b96865cc8701dee6
#
_entry.id   bfa4a3d17bbf5012b96865cc8701dee6
#
_cell.length_a   1.000
_cell.length_b   1.000
_cell.length_c   1.000
_cell.angle_alpha   90.00
_cell.angle_beta   90.00
_cell.angle_gamma   90.00
#
_symmetry.space_group_name_H-M   'P 1'
#
loop_
_entity.id
_entity.type
_entity.pdbx_description
1 polymer ?
#
loop_
_entity_poly.entity_id
_entity_poly.type
_entity_poly.pdbx_seq_one_letter_code
_entity_poly.pdbx_strand_id
1 'polypeptide(L)' 'MAASEIITIPLQLPRPEAEAFAEFLKRSSYDDCLRRSNRRKTYSDSREEVDVMWAGLRLVESQFADVGFAPR' A
#
# COMPACT_ATOMS: atom_id res chain seq x y z
N MET A 1 3.73 7.29 21.81
CA MET A 1 3.77 6.04 21.09
C MET A 1 4.53 6.19 19.80
N ALA A 2 5.45 5.34 19.62
CA ALA A 2 6.26 5.37 18.41
C ALA A 2 5.46 4.98 17.16
N ALA A 3 4.23 4.49 17.36
CA ALA A 3 3.43 3.99 16.26
C ALA A 3 3.11 5.05 15.22
N SER A 4 3.30 6.32 15.54
CA SER A 4 2.95 7.39 14.63
C SER A 4 4.15 7.92 13.84
N GLU A 5 5.29 7.25 13.89
CA GLU A 5 6.42 7.67 13.09
C GLU A 5 6.08 7.52 11.62
N ILE A 6 6.33 8.59 10.85
CA ILE A 6 6.02 8.59 9.42
C ILE A 6 7.31 8.46 8.64
N ILE A 7 7.33 7.49 7.74
CA ILE A 7 8.48 7.26 6.85
C ILE A 7 8.11 7.86 5.50
N THR A 8 8.95 8.76 5.00
CA THR A 8 8.76 9.34 3.68
C THR A 8 9.63 8.63 2.68
N ILE A 9 9.01 8.14 1.62
CA ILE A 9 9.73 7.39 0.57
C ILE A 9 9.69 8.22 -0.70
N PRO A 10 10.81 8.84 -1.11
CA PRO A 10 10.87 9.54 -2.38
C PRO A 10 10.90 8.51 -3.50
N LEU A 11 9.85 8.49 -4.31
CA LEU A 11 9.69 7.49 -5.35
C LEU A 11 9.57 8.17 -6.70
N GLN A 12 10.48 7.82 -7.61
CA GLN A 12 10.46 8.30 -8.97
C GLN A 12 10.43 7.11 -9.91
N LEU A 13 9.41 7.04 -10.75
CA LEU A 13 9.23 5.93 -11.66
C LEU A 13 9.12 6.45 -13.10
N PRO A 14 9.74 5.76 -14.05
CA PRO A 14 9.43 6.02 -15.46
C PRO A 14 7.93 5.86 -15.68
N ARG A 15 7.39 6.59 -16.67
CA ARG A 15 5.94 6.60 -16.86
C ARG A 15 5.32 5.21 -17.07
N PRO A 16 5.90 4.33 -17.88
CA PRO A 16 5.28 3.00 -18.06
C PRO A 16 5.20 2.22 -16.74
N GLU A 17 6.25 2.29 -15.93
CA GLU A 17 6.24 1.60 -14.64
C GLU A 17 5.23 2.22 -13.69
N ALA A 18 5.09 3.55 -13.71
CA ALA A 18 4.10 4.20 -12.85
C ALA A 18 2.69 3.80 -13.24
N GLU A 19 2.40 3.76 -14.55
CA GLU A 19 1.09 3.35 -15.02
C GLU A 19 0.77 1.90 -14.66
N ALA A 20 1.73 1.02 -14.87
CA ALA A 20 1.54 -0.39 -14.60
C ALA A 20 1.37 -0.65 -13.10
N PHE A 21 2.15 0.04 -12.28
CA PHE A 21 2.05 -0.14 -10.84
C PHE A 21 0.73 0.41 -10.30
N ALA A 22 0.28 1.53 -10.83
CA ALA A 22 -1.03 2.07 -10.44
C ALA A 22 -2.14 1.07 -10.75
N GLU A 23 -2.06 0.40 -11.92
CA GLU A 23 -3.03 -0.65 -12.25
C GLU A 23 -2.91 -1.85 -11.31
N PHE A 24 -1.70 -2.23 -10.97
CA PHE A 24 -1.49 -3.32 -10.01
C PHE A 24 -2.16 -3.01 -8.68
N LEU A 25 -1.96 -1.81 -8.16
CA LEU A 25 -2.56 -1.40 -6.89
C LEU A 25 -4.07 -1.40 -6.97
N LYS A 26 -4.61 -0.89 -8.07
CA LYS A 26 -6.06 -0.82 -8.29
C LYS A 26 -6.70 -2.20 -8.31
N ARG A 27 -6.00 -3.19 -8.87
CA ARG A 27 -6.51 -4.55 -9.00
C ARG A 27 -6.23 -5.42 -7.79
N SER A 28 -5.38 -4.94 -6.88
CA SER A 28 -5.05 -5.71 -5.68
C SER A 28 -6.16 -5.58 -4.66
N SER A 29 -6.48 -6.69 -4.00
CA SER A 29 -7.57 -6.77 -3.05
C SER A 29 -7.07 -7.09 -1.67
N TYR A 30 -7.97 -7.00 -0.68
CA TYR A 30 -7.68 -7.44 0.67
C TYR A 30 -7.23 -8.92 0.70
N ASP A 31 -7.86 -9.75 -0.14
CA ASP A 31 -7.49 -11.17 -0.22
C ASP A 31 -6.06 -11.35 -0.69
N ASP A 32 -5.58 -10.48 -1.60
CA ASP A 32 -4.19 -10.55 -2.03
C ASP A 32 -3.25 -10.30 -0.87
N CYS A 33 -3.57 -9.32 -0.04
CA CYS A 33 -2.79 -9.03 1.16
C CYS A 33 -2.85 -10.20 2.13
N LEU A 34 -4.02 -10.78 2.31
CA LEU A 34 -4.20 -11.89 3.23
C LEU A 34 -3.33 -13.09 2.83
N ARG A 35 -3.30 -13.41 1.54
CA ARG A 35 -2.50 -14.54 1.06
C ARG A 35 -1.01 -14.33 1.26
N ARG A 36 -0.56 -13.09 1.29
CA ARG A 36 0.87 -12.76 1.40
C ARG A 36 1.28 -12.38 2.81
N SER A 37 0.33 -12.27 3.72
CA SER A 37 0.63 -11.84 5.08
C SER A 37 1.13 -13.01 5.93
N ASN A 38 1.90 -12.65 6.95
CA ASN A 38 2.26 -13.59 8.01
C ASN A 38 1.17 -13.51 9.06
N ARG A 39 0.36 -14.56 9.15
CA ARG A 39 -0.82 -14.57 10.04
C ARG A 39 -0.46 -14.52 11.51
N ARG A 40 0.79 -14.75 11.85
CA ARG A 40 1.24 -14.72 13.24
C ARG A 40 1.82 -13.38 13.64
N LYS A 41 1.96 -12.45 12.67
CA LYS A 41 2.58 -11.18 12.94
C LYS A 41 1.54 -10.14 13.32
N THR A 42 1.79 -9.48 14.45
CA THR A 42 1.00 -8.36 14.92
C THR A 42 1.94 -7.19 15.16
N TYR A 43 1.55 -6.00 14.72
CA TYR A 43 2.36 -4.82 14.87
C TYR A 43 2.13 -4.17 16.24
N SER A 44 2.94 -3.19 16.58
CA SER A 44 2.92 -2.58 17.92
C SER A 44 1.59 -1.91 18.25
N ASP A 45 0.80 -1.56 17.23
CA ASP A 45 -0.53 -0.98 17.43
C ASP A 45 -1.62 -2.04 17.49
N SER A 46 -1.25 -3.30 17.64
CA SER A 46 -2.15 -4.45 17.76
C SER A 46 -2.84 -4.85 16.47
N ARG A 47 -2.48 -4.24 15.33
CA ARG A 47 -3.06 -4.64 14.05
C ARG A 47 -2.33 -5.86 13.50
N GLU A 48 -3.08 -6.74 12.84
CA GLU A 48 -2.50 -7.86 12.12
C GLU A 48 -1.83 -7.38 10.84
N GLU A 49 -0.85 -8.14 10.37
CA GLU A 49 -0.08 -7.73 9.22
C GLU A 49 -0.94 -7.49 7.99
N VAL A 50 -1.98 -8.31 7.78
CA VAL A 50 -2.86 -8.11 6.62
C VAL A 50 -3.51 -6.73 6.62
N ASP A 51 -3.94 -6.27 7.77
CA ASP A 51 -4.59 -4.96 7.88
C ASP A 51 -3.60 -3.84 7.64
N VAL A 52 -2.38 -4.00 8.13
CA VAL A 52 -1.32 -3.01 7.92
C VAL A 52 -0.91 -2.97 6.46
N MET A 53 -0.78 -4.14 5.82
CA MET A 53 -0.50 -4.21 4.38
C MET A 53 -1.58 -3.52 3.56
N TRP A 54 -2.84 -3.80 3.89
CA TRP A 54 -3.97 -3.21 3.16
C TRP A 54 -3.99 -1.71 3.31
N ALA A 55 -3.77 -1.21 4.53
CA ALA A 55 -3.73 0.22 4.78
C ALA A 55 -2.61 0.89 3.99
N GLY A 56 -1.43 0.27 3.97
CA GLY A 56 -0.30 0.80 3.20
C GLY A 56 -0.57 0.83 1.71
N LEU A 57 -1.14 -0.24 1.20
CA LEU A 57 -1.50 -0.33 -0.22
C LEU A 57 -2.45 0.79 -0.61
N ARG A 58 -3.48 1.03 0.21
CA ARG A 58 -4.45 2.08 -0.09
C ARG A 58 -3.83 3.47 -0.03
N LEU A 59 -2.89 3.68 0.88
CA LEU A 59 -2.18 4.96 0.94
C LEU A 59 -1.35 5.20 -0.31
N VAL A 60 -0.64 4.18 -0.79
CA VAL A 60 0.15 4.30 -2.01
C VAL A 60 -0.76 4.56 -3.20
N GLU A 61 -1.86 3.82 -3.29
CA GLU A 61 -2.84 4.03 -4.36
C GLU A 61 -3.35 5.46 -4.38
N SER A 62 -3.63 6.01 -3.21
CA SER A 62 -4.08 7.38 -3.07
C SER A 62 -3.04 8.38 -3.60
N GLN A 63 -1.76 8.13 -3.33
CA GLN A 63 -0.69 8.99 -3.83
C GLN A 63 -0.60 8.94 -5.35
N PHE A 64 -0.79 7.78 -5.95
CA PHE A 64 -0.82 7.68 -7.41
C PHE A 64 -2.00 8.46 -7.98
N ALA A 65 -3.14 8.40 -7.32
CA ALA A 65 -4.31 9.19 -7.76
C ALA A 65 -4.01 10.68 -7.73
N ASP A 66 -3.29 11.14 -6.71
CA ASP A 66 -2.96 12.56 -6.56
C ASP A 66 -2.09 13.07 -7.71
N VAL A 67 -1.30 12.20 -8.33
CA VAL A 67 -0.45 12.61 -9.45
C VAL A 67 -1.04 12.22 -10.80
N GLY A 68 -2.32 11.87 -10.85
CA GLY A 68 -3.03 11.68 -12.10
C GLY A 68 -3.28 10.24 -12.52
N PHE A 69 -3.00 9.27 -11.66
CA PHE A 69 -3.24 7.86 -11.97
C PHE A 69 -4.42 7.31 -11.17
N ALA A 70 -5.48 8.10 -11.07
CA ALA A 70 -6.67 7.69 -10.34
C ALA A 70 -7.33 6.47 -10.99
N PRO A 71 -7.95 5.60 -10.21
CA PRO A 71 -8.72 4.48 -10.76
C PRO A 71 -9.87 5.00 -11.62
N ARG A 72 -10.22 4.24 -12.63
CA ARG A 72 -11.33 4.59 -13.50
C ARG A 72 -12.44 3.57 -13.44
#